data_6cc87914630282a67fd5c4f920b3512f
#
_entry.id   6cc87914630282a67fd5c4f920b3512f
#
_cell.length_a   1.000
_cell.length_b   1.000
_cell.length_c   1.000
_cell.angle_alpha   90.00
_cell.angle_beta   90.00
_cell.angle_gamma   90.00
#
_symmetry.space_group_name_H-M   'P 1'
#
loop_
_entity.id
_entity.type
_entity.pdbx_description
1 polymer ?
#
loop_
_entity_poly.entity_id
_entity_poly.type
_entity_poly.pdbx_seq_one_letter_code
_entity_poly.pdbx_strand_id
1 'polypeptide(L)'
;MWDGNGSTFLQGKTNPRSGHVYTMYHGTSMEAAKKIRKVGFRQSDDGMLGRGVYLSRDLQKACRYPLNLREHQRVVLKVEVNVGKVKKIDRQGHPIQDTWHDHGYDTAWCPPKCGMVPSGLEEDCVWDPQRIQVIEMIYPFLEFVLPGLFFLLLILIKILT
;
A
#
# COMPACT_ATOMS: atom_id res chain seq x y z
N MET A 1 6.77 13.52 15.96
CA MET A 1 7.54 12.68 16.92
C MET A 1 6.84 11.33 16.97
N TRP A 2 7.47 10.30 16.48
CA TRP A 2 6.93 8.93 16.50
C TRP A 2 7.10 8.41 17.91
N ASP A 3 6.00 8.20 18.60
CA ASP A 3 6.00 7.53 19.90
C ASP A 3 6.28 6.05 19.67
N GLY A 4 7.28 5.52 20.33
CA GLY A 4 7.94 4.22 20.09
C GLY A 4 7.09 2.96 20.27
N ASN A 5 5.82 2.96 19.86
CA ASN A 5 5.03 1.76 19.67
C ASN A 5 5.31 1.22 18.26
N GLY A 6 6.03 0.11 18.19
CA GLY A 6 6.39 -0.55 16.94
C GLY A 6 5.20 -0.74 16.02
N SER A 7 5.44 -0.58 14.72
CA SER A 7 4.46 -0.82 13.67
C SER A 7 3.81 -2.20 13.82
N THR A 8 2.49 -2.24 13.78
CA THR A 8 1.73 -3.47 13.93
C THR A 8 1.26 -3.95 12.56
N PHE A 9 1.54 -5.23 12.26
CA PHE A 9 0.92 -5.88 11.10
C PHE A 9 -0.56 -6.10 11.40
N LEU A 10 -1.44 -5.55 10.55
CA LEU A 10 -2.88 -5.72 10.64
C LEU A 10 -3.44 -6.31 9.36
N GLN A 11 -4.15 -7.43 9.48
CA GLN A 11 -4.80 -8.04 8.31
C GLN A 11 -5.81 -7.09 7.67
N GLY A 12 -5.88 -7.07 6.34
CA GLY A 12 -6.77 -6.19 5.56
C GLY A 12 -8.26 -6.32 5.86
N LYS A 13 -8.69 -7.42 6.50
CA LYS A 13 -10.10 -7.62 6.91
C LYS A 13 -10.47 -6.86 8.19
N THR A 14 -9.48 -6.39 8.95
CA THR A 14 -9.70 -5.77 10.26
C THR A 14 -9.72 -4.26 10.12
N ASN A 15 -10.71 -3.60 10.73
CA ASN A 15 -10.78 -2.14 10.77
C ASN A 15 -9.55 -1.57 11.50
N PRO A 16 -8.79 -0.66 10.89
CA PRO A 16 -7.68 0.01 11.58
C PRO A 16 -8.20 0.78 12.80
N ARG A 17 -7.48 0.66 13.91
CA ARG A 17 -7.79 1.44 15.11
C ARG A 17 -7.18 2.84 15.00
N SER A 18 -7.95 3.86 15.28
CA SER A 18 -7.48 5.24 15.32
C SER A 18 -6.28 5.42 16.27
N GLY A 19 -5.32 6.23 15.85
CA GLY A 19 -4.11 6.55 16.62
C GLY A 19 -3.01 5.49 16.58
N HIS A 20 -3.20 4.38 15.87
CA HIS A 20 -2.19 3.32 15.75
C HIS A 20 -1.31 3.50 14.51
N VAL A 21 -0.14 2.84 14.54
CA VAL A 21 0.79 2.74 13.40
C VAL A 21 0.70 1.35 12.80
N TYR A 22 0.55 1.28 11.48
CA TYR A 22 0.45 0.01 10.74
C TYR A 22 1.44 -0.05 9.59
N THR A 23 1.94 -1.26 9.31
CA THR A 23 2.66 -1.56 8.08
C THR A 23 1.69 -1.61 6.90
N MET A 24 1.98 -0.85 5.85
CA MET A 24 1.22 -0.82 4.60
C MET A 24 2.15 -0.85 3.40
N TYR A 25 1.59 -0.96 2.20
CA TYR A 25 2.31 -1.11 0.95
C TYR A 25 1.75 -0.20 -0.14
N HIS A 26 2.65 0.34 -0.96
CA HIS A 26 2.33 1.16 -2.12
C HIS A 26 3.05 0.65 -3.36
N GLY A 27 2.30 0.09 -4.31
CA GLY A 27 2.82 -0.35 -5.59
C GLY A 27 3.01 0.83 -6.55
N THR A 28 4.20 0.95 -7.15
CA THR A 28 4.54 2.07 -8.03
C THR A 28 5.64 1.72 -9.03
N SER A 29 6.05 2.67 -9.89
CA SER A 29 7.22 2.52 -10.74
C SER A 29 8.53 2.77 -9.98
N MET A 30 9.65 2.26 -10.51
CA MET A 30 10.98 2.54 -9.98
C MET A 30 11.28 4.04 -9.89
N GLU A 31 10.89 4.80 -10.91
CA GLU A 31 11.11 6.23 -10.95
C GLU A 31 10.32 6.96 -9.85
N ALA A 32 9.02 6.65 -9.75
CA ALA A 32 8.17 7.23 -8.71
C ALA A 32 8.65 6.83 -7.30
N ALA A 33 9.06 5.56 -7.08
CA ALA A 33 9.59 5.10 -5.81
C ALA A 33 10.83 5.89 -5.38
N LYS A 34 11.78 6.13 -6.30
CA LYS A 34 12.96 6.96 -6.03
C LYS A 34 12.59 8.39 -5.67
N LYS A 35 11.60 8.97 -6.37
CA LYS A 35 11.11 10.32 -6.09
C LYS A 35 10.42 10.39 -4.73
N ILE A 36 9.56 9.43 -4.40
CA ILE A 36 8.87 9.35 -3.10
C ILE A 36 9.89 9.25 -1.96
N ARG A 37 10.93 8.42 -2.11
CA ARG A 37 12.00 8.32 -1.10
C ARG A 37 12.77 9.63 -0.89
N LYS A 38 12.90 10.45 -1.93
CA LYS A 38 13.65 11.72 -1.86
C LYS A 38 12.83 12.87 -1.30
N VAL A 39 11.55 12.97 -1.70
CA VAL A 39 10.74 14.17 -1.43
C VAL A 39 9.41 13.87 -0.73
N GLY A 40 9.15 12.61 -0.36
CA GLY A 40 7.91 12.15 0.25
C GLY A 40 6.79 11.87 -0.76
N PHE A 41 5.70 11.33 -0.23
CA PHE A 41 4.49 11.08 -1.01
C PHE A 41 3.80 12.40 -1.39
N ARG A 42 3.03 12.33 -2.47
CA ARG A 42 2.05 13.35 -2.84
C ARG A 42 0.67 12.72 -2.86
N GLN A 43 -0.33 13.49 -2.49
CA GLN A 43 -1.72 13.07 -2.64
C GLN A 43 -2.05 12.84 -4.11
N SER A 44 -2.85 11.81 -4.41
CA SER A 44 -3.60 11.71 -5.65
C SER A 44 -4.73 12.74 -5.60
N ASP A 45 -5.00 13.40 -6.71
CA ASP A 45 -6.06 14.42 -6.76
C ASP A 45 -7.45 13.79 -6.82
N ASP A 46 -7.53 12.56 -7.30
CA ASP A 46 -8.75 11.77 -7.39
C ASP A 46 -8.52 10.30 -7.03
N GLY A 47 -9.60 9.59 -6.79
CA GLY A 47 -9.65 8.18 -6.47
C GLY A 47 -10.98 7.84 -5.82
N MET A 48 -11.28 6.57 -5.61
CA MET A 48 -12.59 6.15 -5.09
C MET A 48 -12.91 6.63 -3.67
N LEU A 49 -11.91 7.07 -2.91
CA LEU A 49 -12.04 7.65 -1.57
C LEU A 49 -11.67 9.15 -1.58
N GLY A 50 -11.72 9.80 -2.76
CA GLY A 50 -11.32 11.18 -2.90
C GLY A 50 -9.79 11.38 -2.85
N ARG A 51 -9.38 12.58 -2.50
CA ARG A 51 -7.98 12.99 -2.48
C ARG A 51 -7.20 12.33 -1.33
N GLY A 52 -5.96 11.89 -1.60
CA GLY A 52 -5.07 11.32 -0.59
C GLY A 52 -4.00 10.40 -1.14
N VAL A 53 -3.27 9.73 -0.27
CA VAL A 53 -2.28 8.70 -0.62
C VAL A 53 -2.91 7.33 -0.44
N TYR A 54 -3.02 6.57 -1.52
CA TYR A 54 -3.62 5.26 -1.55
C TYR A 54 -2.61 4.17 -1.20
N LEU A 55 -2.98 3.35 -0.23
CA LEU A 55 -2.14 2.29 0.35
C LEU A 55 -2.95 1.01 0.53
N SER A 56 -2.27 -0.11 0.70
CA SER A 56 -2.91 -1.37 1.05
C SER A 56 -2.10 -2.10 2.10
N ARG A 57 -2.76 -2.82 2.98
CA ARG A 57 -2.12 -3.76 3.91
C ARG A 57 -1.85 -5.14 3.29
N ASP A 58 -2.30 -5.31 2.05
CA ASP A 58 -2.07 -6.52 1.25
C ASP A 58 -0.90 -6.30 0.29
N LEU A 59 0.25 -6.94 0.59
CA LEU A 59 1.45 -6.88 -0.25
C LEU A 59 1.17 -7.41 -1.66
N GLN A 60 0.42 -8.50 -1.81
CA GLN A 60 0.13 -9.11 -3.10
C GLN A 60 -0.73 -8.18 -3.98
N LYS A 61 -1.63 -7.41 -3.36
CA LYS A 61 -2.35 -6.34 -4.06
C LYS A 61 -1.38 -5.27 -4.56
N ALA A 62 -0.51 -4.77 -3.69
CA ALA A 62 0.45 -3.72 -4.04
C ALA A 62 1.40 -4.16 -5.18
N CYS A 63 1.83 -5.43 -5.22
CA CYS A 63 2.67 -5.99 -6.29
C CYS A 63 2.03 -5.92 -7.69
N ARG A 64 0.72 -5.80 -7.79
CA ARG A 64 0.01 -5.71 -9.08
C ARG A 64 0.04 -4.31 -9.69
N TYR A 65 0.38 -3.30 -8.90
CA TYR A 65 0.34 -1.89 -9.34
C TYR A 65 1.73 -1.34 -9.71
N PRO A 66 1.78 -0.38 -10.65
CA PRO A 66 0.69 0.06 -11.53
C PRO A 66 0.33 -1.01 -12.58
N LEU A 67 -0.96 -1.11 -12.92
CA LEU A 67 -1.47 -2.16 -13.82
C LEU A 67 -0.91 -2.06 -15.26
N ASN A 68 -0.54 -0.87 -15.70
CA ASN A 68 0.00 -0.58 -17.02
C ASN A 68 1.51 -0.84 -17.15
N LEU A 69 2.20 -1.25 -16.08
CA LEU A 69 3.62 -1.60 -16.10
C LEU A 69 3.81 -3.12 -16.07
N ARG A 70 4.90 -3.60 -16.70
CA ARG A 70 5.34 -4.99 -16.59
C ARG A 70 5.87 -5.26 -15.17
N GLU A 71 5.81 -6.49 -14.71
CA GLU A 71 6.21 -6.87 -13.33
C GLU A 71 7.61 -6.41 -12.94
N HIS A 72 8.61 -6.57 -13.84
CA HIS A 72 9.99 -6.15 -13.57
C HIS A 72 10.20 -4.63 -13.47
N GLN A 73 9.19 -3.84 -13.85
CA GLN A 73 9.20 -2.38 -13.75
C GLN A 73 8.50 -1.89 -12.48
N ARG A 74 7.84 -2.79 -11.76
CA ARG A 74 7.09 -2.46 -10.55
C ARG A 74 7.98 -2.54 -9.32
N VAL A 75 7.73 -1.64 -8.39
CA VAL A 75 8.36 -1.58 -7.08
C VAL A 75 7.25 -1.41 -6.05
N VAL A 76 7.40 -2.04 -4.90
CA VAL A 76 6.51 -1.80 -3.76
C VAL A 76 7.30 -1.07 -2.68
N LEU A 77 6.76 0.02 -2.21
CA LEU A 77 7.23 0.69 -1.00
C LEU A 77 6.51 0.10 0.20
N LYS A 78 7.26 -0.51 1.11
CA LYS A 78 6.79 -0.86 2.45
C LYS A 78 6.89 0.38 3.31
N VAL A 79 5.80 0.73 3.95
CA VAL A 79 5.67 1.95 4.73
C VAL A 79 5.09 1.70 6.11
N GLU A 80 5.43 2.55 7.07
CA GLU A 80 4.74 2.69 8.34
C GLU A 80 3.81 3.90 8.26
N VAL A 81 2.57 3.72 8.70
CA VAL A 81 1.52 4.70 8.59
C VAL A 81 0.88 4.95 9.94
N ASN A 82 0.99 6.18 10.45
CA ASN A 82 0.15 6.63 11.53
C ASN A 82 -1.24 6.97 10.98
N VAL A 83 -2.19 6.07 11.14
CA VAL A 83 -3.52 6.21 10.54
C VAL A 83 -4.36 7.34 11.13
N GLY A 84 -3.96 7.91 12.29
CA GLY A 84 -4.73 8.95 12.95
C GLY A 84 -6.17 8.53 13.20
N LYS A 85 -7.12 9.41 12.96
CA LYS A 85 -8.55 9.15 13.09
C LYS A 85 -9.09 8.48 11.83
N VAL A 86 -9.55 7.24 11.96
CA VAL A 86 -9.97 6.41 10.81
C VAL A 86 -11.47 6.48 10.57
N LYS A 87 -11.87 6.69 9.32
CA LYS A 87 -13.25 6.56 8.84
C LYS A 87 -13.40 5.32 7.98
N LYS A 88 -14.34 4.45 8.32
CA LYS A 88 -14.78 3.35 7.47
C LYS A 88 -15.73 3.89 6.39
N ILE A 89 -15.41 3.62 5.12
CA ILE A 89 -16.23 3.89 3.94
C ILE A 89 -16.52 2.54 3.29
N ASP A 90 -17.71 2.00 3.50
CA ASP A 90 -18.04 0.60 3.20
C ASP A 90 -19.01 0.41 2.03
N ARG A 91 -19.34 1.46 1.30
CA ARG A 91 -20.19 1.39 0.12
C ARG A 91 -19.98 2.60 -0.79
N GLN A 92 -20.20 2.40 -2.06
CA GLN A 92 -20.30 3.49 -3.02
C GLN A 92 -21.47 4.42 -2.66
N GLY A 93 -21.27 5.72 -2.77
CA GLY A 93 -22.25 6.73 -2.37
C GLY A 93 -22.38 6.91 -0.84
N HIS A 94 -21.37 6.52 -0.07
CA HIS A 94 -21.32 6.88 1.34
C HIS A 94 -21.34 8.41 1.50
N PRO A 95 -22.13 9.01 2.44
CA PRO A 95 -22.35 10.46 2.52
C PRO A 95 -21.09 11.32 2.57
N ILE A 96 -19.99 10.80 3.12
CA ILE A 96 -18.72 11.50 3.19
C ILE A 96 -17.59 10.75 2.48
N GLN A 97 -17.90 10.03 1.39
CA GLN A 97 -16.94 9.18 0.66
C GLN A 97 -15.71 9.95 0.20
N ASP A 98 -15.89 11.18 -0.30
CA ASP A 98 -14.81 12.01 -0.86
C ASP A 98 -14.45 13.21 0.05
N THR A 99 -15.22 13.41 1.13
CA THR A 99 -15.10 14.54 2.05
C THR A 99 -14.80 14.14 3.49
N TRP A 100 -14.40 12.88 3.72
CA TRP A 100 -14.12 12.36 5.06
C TRP A 100 -13.08 13.19 5.83
N HIS A 101 -12.12 13.79 5.12
CA HIS A 101 -11.13 14.65 5.74
C HIS A 101 -11.74 15.93 6.30
N ASP A 102 -12.68 16.56 5.58
CA ASP A 102 -13.40 17.77 6.03
C ASP A 102 -14.22 17.51 7.30
N HIS A 103 -14.52 16.26 7.58
CA HIS A 103 -15.17 15.77 8.80
C HIS A 103 -14.19 15.37 9.91
N GLY A 104 -12.90 15.75 9.77
CA GLY A 104 -11.88 15.58 10.79
C GLY A 104 -11.30 14.17 10.89
N TYR A 105 -11.31 13.39 9.81
CA TYR A 105 -10.64 12.09 9.73
C TYR A 105 -9.29 12.21 9.00
N ASP A 106 -8.31 11.43 9.42
CA ASP A 106 -6.96 11.41 8.85
C ASP A 106 -6.79 10.32 7.79
N THR A 107 -7.58 9.27 7.90
CA THR A 107 -7.53 8.10 7.00
C THR A 107 -8.95 7.61 6.71
N ALA A 108 -9.24 7.32 5.44
CA ALA A 108 -10.42 6.56 5.04
C ALA A 108 -10.01 5.11 4.76
N TRP A 109 -10.80 4.15 5.26
CA TRP A 109 -10.61 2.73 5.03
C TRP A 109 -11.81 2.12 4.32
N CYS A 110 -11.55 1.53 3.16
CA CYS A 110 -12.52 0.73 2.42
C CYS A 110 -12.32 -0.75 2.74
N PRO A 111 -13.28 -1.44 3.38
CA PRO A 111 -13.15 -2.85 3.71
C PRO A 111 -13.16 -3.73 2.46
N PRO A 112 -12.59 -4.95 2.54
CA PRO A 112 -12.65 -5.88 1.45
C PRO A 112 -14.10 -6.29 1.15
N LYS A 113 -14.39 -6.62 -0.11
CA LYS A 113 -15.70 -7.09 -0.59
C LYS A 113 -16.86 -6.11 -0.40
N CYS A 114 -16.59 -4.82 -0.21
CA CYS A 114 -17.62 -3.78 -0.12
C CYS A 114 -18.18 -3.35 -1.48
N GLY A 115 -17.66 -3.88 -2.59
CA GLY A 115 -18.09 -3.56 -3.95
C GLY A 115 -17.42 -2.31 -4.55
N MET A 116 -16.61 -1.56 -3.80
CA MET A 116 -15.97 -0.34 -4.28
C MET A 116 -14.65 -0.63 -5.01
N VAL A 117 -13.86 -1.60 -4.54
CA VAL A 117 -12.57 -1.98 -5.15
C VAL A 117 -12.78 -3.17 -6.08
N PRO A 118 -12.43 -3.06 -7.39
CA PRO A 118 -12.64 -4.16 -8.35
C PRO A 118 -11.97 -5.48 -7.95
N SER A 119 -10.81 -5.43 -7.29
CA SER A 119 -10.12 -6.62 -6.79
C SER A 119 -10.80 -7.29 -5.59
N GLY A 120 -11.79 -6.64 -4.98
CA GLY A 120 -12.43 -7.09 -3.74
C GLY A 120 -11.53 -7.03 -2.51
N LEU A 121 -10.33 -6.43 -2.62
CA LEU A 121 -9.41 -6.24 -1.51
C LEU A 121 -9.62 -4.87 -0.85
N GLU A 122 -9.10 -4.71 0.36
CA GLU A 122 -9.20 -3.45 1.09
C GLU A 122 -8.37 -2.32 0.47
N GLU A 123 -8.69 -1.07 0.83
CA GLU A 123 -7.94 0.12 0.45
C GLU A 123 -7.89 1.09 1.63
N ASP A 124 -6.71 1.65 1.89
CA ASP A 124 -6.52 2.74 2.84
C ASP A 124 -6.14 4.03 2.07
N CYS A 125 -6.78 5.15 2.38
CA CYS A 125 -6.46 6.45 1.81
C CYS A 125 -6.08 7.41 2.95
N VAL A 126 -4.83 7.85 2.96
CA VAL A 126 -4.27 8.73 4.00
C VAL A 126 -4.21 10.16 3.48
N TRP A 127 -4.79 11.12 4.21
CA TRP A 127 -4.79 12.51 3.78
C TRP A 127 -3.41 13.14 3.82
N ASP A 128 -2.76 13.12 4.97
CA ASP A 128 -1.48 13.78 5.16
C ASP A 128 -0.29 12.86 4.83
N PRO A 129 0.48 13.13 3.75
CA PRO A 129 1.66 12.36 3.41
C PRO A 129 2.72 12.27 4.51
N GLN A 130 2.77 13.22 5.44
CA GLN A 130 3.72 13.22 6.56
C GLN A 130 3.44 12.11 7.59
N ARG A 131 2.26 11.49 7.53
CA ARG A 131 1.90 10.32 8.34
C ARG A 131 2.49 9.02 7.81
N ILE A 132 3.21 9.07 6.67
CA ILE A 132 3.70 7.89 5.95
C ILE A 132 5.22 7.92 5.92
N GLN A 133 5.85 6.92 6.52
CA GLN A 133 7.30 6.73 6.51
C GLN A 133 7.68 5.55 5.62
N VAL A 134 8.53 5.78 4.63
CA VAL A 134 9.08 4.70 3.80
C VAL A 134 10.16 3.94 4.58
N ILE A 135 9.95 2.63 4.74
CA ILE A 135 10.85 1.72 5.46
C ILE A 135 11.75 0.96 4.47
N GLU A 136 11.15 0.42 3.40
CA GLU A 136 11.84 -0.50 2.51
C GLU A 136 11.31 -0.39 1.07
N MET A 137 12.17 -0.70 0.09
CA MET A 137 11.76 -0.93 -1.30
C MET A 137 11.81 -2.43 -1.59
N ILE A 138 10.67 -2.98 -1.97
CA ILE A 138 10.51 -4.38 -2.36
C ILE A 138 10.48 -4.45 -3.87
N TYR A 139 11.22 -5.39 -4.44
CA TYR A 139 11.27 -5.66 -5.88
C TYR A 139 10.55 -6.97 -6.18
N PRO A 140 9.26 -6.98 -6.46
CA PRO A 140 8.47 -8.21 -6.54
C PRO A 140 9.02 -9.22 -7.53
N PHE A 141 9.50 -8.76 -8.69
CA PHE A 141 10.09 -9.61 -9.71
C PHE A 141 11.37 -10.33 -9.21
N LEU A 142 12.24 -9.63 -8.48
CA LEU A 142 13.47 -10.21 -7.94
C LEU A 142 13.18 -11.20 -6.81
N GLU A 143 12.25 -10.86 -5.93
CA GLU A 143 11.95 -11.66 -4.74
C GLU A 143 11.10 -12.89 -5.02
N PHE A 144 10.16 -12.80 -5.97
CA PHE A 144 9.18 -13.87 -6.21
C PHE A 144 9.44 -14.68 -7.50
N VAL A 145 10.19 -14.13 -8.47
CA VAL A 145 10.46 -14.79 -9.76
C VAL A 145 11.89 -15.31 -9.85
N LEU A 146 12.90 -14.52 -9.48
CA LEU A 146 14.31 -14.92 -9.55
C LEU A 146 14.74 -16.07 -8.63
N PRO A 147 14.20 -16.24 -7.40
CA PRO A 147 14.57 -17.40 -6.59
C PRO A 147 14.28 -18.73 -7.29
N GLY A 148 13.18 -18.81 -8.03
CA GLY A 148 12.85 -19.99 -8.84
C GLY A 148 13.83 -20.26 -9.98
N LEU A 149 14.29 -19.22 -10.64
CA LEU A 149 15.30 -19.30 -11.71
C LEU A 149 16.69 -19.67 -11.17
N PHE A 150 17.06 -19.17 -10.00
CA PHE A 150 18.33 -19.50 -9.35
C PHE A 150 18.36 -20.97 -8.90
N PHE A 151 17.26 -21.50 -8.38
CA PHE A 151 17.12 -22.91 -8.04
C PHE A 151 17.18 -23.80 -9.29
N LEU A 152 16.53 -23.43 -10.38
CA LEU A 152 16.61 -24.14 -11.67
C LEU A 152 18.04 -24.14 -12.23
N LEU A 153 18.76 -23.04 -12.13
CA LEU A 153 20.15 -22.93 -12.57
C LEU A 153 21.07 -23.84 -11.75
N LEU A 154 20.88 -23.90 -10.43
CA LEU A 154 21.64 -24.78 -9.53
C LEU A 154 21.36 -26.27 -9.81
N ILE A 155 20.13 -26.62 -10.15
CA ILE A 155 19.75 -27.99 -10.56
C ILE A 155 20.40 -28.36 -11.89
N LEU A 156 20.37 -27.45 -12.87
CA LEU A 156 21.03 -27.68 -14.18
C LEU A 156 22.55 -27.84 -14.04
N ILE A 157 23.22 -27.06 -13.20
CA ILE A 157 24.65 -27.22 -12.93
C ILE A 157 24.95 -28.57 -12.29
N LYS A 158 24.10 -29.05 -11.35
CA LYS A 158 24.28 -30.38 -10.73
C LYS A 158 24.02 -31.57 -11.65
N ILE A 159 23.27 -31.37 -12.74
CA ILE A 159 23.00 -32.42 -13.74
C ILE A 159 24.11 -32.47 -14.77
N LEU A 160 24.84 -31.35 -14.97
CA LEU A 160 25.91 -31.25 -15.96
C LEU A 160 27.32 -31.48 -15.37
N THR A 161 27.45 -31.69 -14.06
CA THR A 161 28.65 -32.06 -13.33
C THR A 161 28.53 -33.46 -12.75
#